data_bc95a708539d62de6352dae66e958e52
#
_entry.id   bc95a708539d62de6352dae66e958e52
#
_cell.length_a   1.000
_cell.length_b   1.000
_cell.length_c   1.000
_cell.angle_alpha   90.00
_cell.angle_beta   90.00
_cell.angle_gamma   90.00
#
_symmetry.space_group_name_H-M   'P 1'
#
loop_
_entity.id
_entity.type
_entity.pdbx_description
1 polymer ?
#
loop_
_entity_poly.entity_id
_entity_poly.type
_entity_poly.pdbx_seq_one_letter_code
_entity_poly.pdbx_strand_id
1 'polypeptide(L)'
;MSRTVMKIPYEGDKDKIDESIREILINDDYREIDYNREVVWKKGTGLATAMHFIKVEYKTGAIVLSGWIQIGVGSVGGKEQELKGFVGMAPKKSVLKTMKKLQDIIQNT
;
A
#
# COMPACT_ATOMS: atom_id res chain seq x y z
N MET A 1 15.41 3.01 4.57
CA MET A 1 14.08 3.34 4.05
C MET A 1 13.06 2.44 4.69
N SER A 2 11.96 3.03 5.13
CA SER A 2 10.92 2.33 5.88
C SER A 2 9.80 1.77 5.02
N ARG A 3 9.90 1.85 3.71
CA ARG A 3 8.86 1.39 2.79
C ARG A 3 9.35 0.27 1.89
N THR A 4 8.49 -0.72 1.65
CA THR A 4 8.75 -1.77 0.67
C THR A 4 8.22 -1.31 -0.67
N VAL A 5 9.04 -1.35 -1.69
CA VAL A 5 8.72 -0.79 -3.01
C VAL A 5 8.74 -1.88 -4.07
N MET A 6 7.68 -1.90 -4.90
CA MET A 6 7.60 -2.75 -6.08
C MET A 6 7.45 -1.87 -7.30
N LYS A 7 8.33 -2.01 -8.28
CA LYS A 7 8.21 -1.32 -9.56
C LYS A 7 7.76 -2.33 -10.61
N ILE A 8 6.59 -2.09 -11.19
CA ILE A 8 5.95 -3.04 -12.11
C ILE A 8 5.83 -2.41 -13.48
N PRO A 9 6.46 -2.98 -14.51
CA PRO A 9 6.31 -2.45 -15.88
C PRO A 9 4.85 -2.46 -16.31
N TYR A 10 4.41 -1.35 -16.90
CA TYR A 10 3.04 -1.23 -17.38
C TYR A 10 2.96 -0.21 -18.53
N GLU A 11 2.38 -0.62 -19.64
CA GLU A 11 2.23 0.22 -20.84
C GLU A 11 0.76 0.42 -21.25
N GLY A 12 -0.18 -0.13 -20.48
CA GLY A 12 -1.59 -0.07 -20.82
C GLY A 12 -2.28 1.25 -20.46
N ASP A 13 -3.59 1.21 -20.49
CA ASP A 13 -4.44 2.36 -20.18
C ASP A 13 -4.42 2.65 -18.68
N LYS A 14 -3.96 3.85 -18.31
CA LYS A 14 -3.86 4.26 -16.92
C LYS A 14 -5.23 4.29 -16.23
N ASP A 15 -6.24 4.81 -16.90
CA ASP A 15 -7.56 4.96 -16.27
C ASP A 15 -8.20 3.61 -15.98
N LYS A 16 -8.03 2.65 -16.88
CA LYS A 16 -8.56 1.31 -16.68
C LYS A 16 -7.86 0.56 -15.55
N ILE A 17 -6.54 0.63 -15.51
CA ILE A 17 -5.79 -0.05 -14.45
C ILE A 17 -6.03 0.63 -13.10
N ASP A 18 -6.15 1.95 -13.07
CA ASP A 18 -6.46 2.68 -11.86
C ASP A 18 -7.79 2.25 -11.26
N GLU A 19 -8.81 2.06 -12.09
CA GLU A 19 -10.11 1.57 -11.66
C GLU A 19 -9.99 0.19 -11.01
N SER A 20 -9.26 -0.72 -11.63
CA SER A 20 -9.05 -2.06 -11.10
C SER A 20 -8.26 -2.05 -9.79
N ILE A 21 -7.24 -1.20 -9.71
CA ILE A 21 -6.43 -1.06 -8.50
C ILE A 21 -7.29 -0.53 -7.35
N ARG A 22 -8.10 0.50 -7.60
CA ARG A 22 -9.00 1.06 -6.59
C ARG A 22 -10.00 0.03 -6.08
N GLU A 23 -10.54 -0.77 -6.97
CA GLU A 23 -11.49 -1.82 -6.59
C GLU A 23 -10.85 -2.82 -5.62
N ILE A 24 -9.64 -3.27 -5.91
CA ILE A 24 -8.93 -4.20 -5.03
C ILE A 24 -8.67 -3.57 -3.66
N LEU A 25 -8.20 -2.32 -3.65
CA LEU A 25 -7.90 -1.63 -2.40
C LEU A 25 -9.14 -1.41 -1.55
N ILE A 26 -10.24 -1.00 -2.16
CA ILE A 26 -11.51 -0.81 -1.46
C ILE A 26 -12.02 -2.14 -0.91
N ASN A 27 -11.94 -3.21 -1.69
CA ASN A 27 -12.37 -4.53 -1.25
C ASN A 27 -11.51 -5.07 -0.09
N ASP A 28 -10.27 -4.65 0.01
CA ASP A 28 -9.38 -5.02 1.11
C ASP A 28 -9.45 -4.02 2.28
N ASP A 29 -10.50 -3.17 2.31
CA ASP A 29 -10.78 -2.21 3.37
C ASP A 29 -9.82 -1.02 3.46
N TYR A 30 -9.11 -0.72 2.39
CA TYR A 30 -8.30 0.48 2.32
C TYR A 30 -9.13 1.68 1.92
N ARG A 31 -8.74 2.86 2.38
CA ARG A 31 -9.33 4.14 2.01
C ARG A 31 -8.25 5.09 1.55
N GLU A 32 -8.55 5.87 0.52
CA GLU A 32 -7.64 6.90 0.05
C GLU A 32 -7.66 8.09 1.01
N ILE A 33 -6.49 8.50 1.46
CA ILE A 33 -6.35 9.62 2.40
C ILE A 33 -5.16 10.50 1.99
N ASP A 34 -5.13 11.70 2.54
CA ASP A 34 -3.96 12.58 2.48
C ASP A 34 -3.13 12.32 3.75
N TYR A 35 -1.89 11.93 3.58
CA TYR A 35 -0.99 11.60 4.67
C TYR A 35 0.33 12.35 4.46
N ASN A 36 0.59 13.36 5.27
CA ASN A 36 1.79 14.17 5.16
C ASN A 36 2.03 14.68 3.72
N ARG A 37 1.00 15.23 3.11
CA ARG A 37 1.02 15.77 1.74
C ARG A 37 1.20 14.73 0.64
N GLU A 38 0.99 13.46 0.96
CA GLU A 38 0.95 12.39 -0.02
C GLU A 38 -0.45 11.79 -0.04
N VAL A 39 -0.91 11.39 -1.20
CA VAL A 39 -2.14 10.61 -1.32
C VAL A 39 -1.77 9.14 -1.20
N VAL A 40 -2.31 8.49 -0.19
CA VAL A 40 -2.01 7.08 0.10
C VAL A 40 -3.30 6.34 0.43
N TRP A 41 -3.22 5.02 0.42
CA TRP A 41 -4.32 4.15 0.84
C TRP A 41 -4.01 3.62 2.23
N LYS A 42 -4.97 3.74 3.13
CA LYS A 42 -4.79 3.38 4.53
C LYS A 42 -5.87 2.41 5.00
N LYS A 43 -5.47 1.48 5.86
CA LYS A 43 -6.35 0.54 6.53
C LYS A 43 -5.94 0.47 8.00
N GLY A 44 -6.94 0.47 8.89
CA GLY A 44 -6.71 0.41 10.34
C GLY A 44 -6.64 1.78 10.98
N THR A 45 -6.81 1.81 12.30
CA THR A 45 -6.86 3.05 13.07
C THR A 45 -5.59 3.34 13.85
N GLY A 46 -4.76 2.33 14.07
CA GLY A 46 -3.57 2.46 14.90
C GLY A 46 -3.81 2.32 16.40
N LEU A 47 -5.07 2.14 16.82
CA LEU A 47 -5.38 2.01 18.25
C LEU A 47 -5.10 0.59 18.75
N ALA A 48 -5.76 -0.40 18.17
CA ALA A 48 -5.60 -1.80 18.55
C ALA A 48 -4.84 -2.58 17.50
N THR A 49 -4.72 -2.05 16.29
CA THR A 49 -4.07 -2.69 15.16
C THR A 49 -3.10 -1.73 14.50
N ALA A 50 -2.11 -2.28 13.83
CA ALA A 50 -1.20 -1.46 13.05
C ALA A 50 -1.95 -0.80 11.90
N MET A 51 -1.53 0.40 11.54
CA MET A 51 -2.01 1.06 10.34
C MET A 51 -1.28 0.47 9.14
N HIS A 52 -2.06 0.12 8.11
CA HIS A 52 -1.54 -0.44 6.86
C HIS A 52 -1.58 0.66 5.81
N PHE A 53 -0.48 0.84 5.08
CA PHE A 53 -0.39 1.86 4.05
C PHE A 53 0.07 1.28 2.73
N ILE A 54 -0.56 1.72 1.65
CA ILE A 54 -0.12 1.43 0.29
C ILE A 54 -0.19 2.73 -0.51
N LYS A 55 0.88 3.03 -1.23
CA LYS A 55 0.92 4.17 -2.14
C LYS A 55 1.07 3.65 -3.57
N VAL A 56 0.27 4.19 -4.48
CA VAL A 56 0.31 3.82 -5.89
C VAL A 56 0.77 5.03 -6.69
N GLU A 57 1.85 4.87 -7.45
CA GLU A 57 2.38 5.94 -8.28
C GLU A 57 2.43 5.48 -9.73
N TYR A 58 1.91 6.32 -10.63
CA TYR A 58 1.92 6.06 -12.06
C TYR A 58 3.11 6.78 -12.69
N LYS A 59 4.06 6.01 -13.21
CA LYS A 59 5.24 6.56 -13.87
C LYS A 59 5.21 6.20 -15.34
N THR A 60 6.06 6.83 -16.15
CA THR A 60 6.18 6.46 -17.55
C THR A 60 6.67 5.02 -17.66
N GLY A 61 5.86 4.16 -18.25
CA GLY A 61 6.20 2.74 -18.46
C GLY A 61 6.18 1.88 -17.21
N ALA A 62 5.71 2.39 -16.08
CA ALA A 62 5.69 1.60 -14.85
C ALA A 62 4.67 2.09 -13.83
N ILE A 63 4.26 1.19 -12.96
CA ILE A 63 3.48 1.53 -11.77
C ILE A 63 4.32 1.16 -10.57
N VAL A 64 4.46 2.08 -9.63
CA VAL A 64 5.25 1.87 -8.43
C VAL A 64 4.32 1.74 -7.23
N LEU A 65 4.40 0.61 -6.55
CA LEU A 65 3.66 0.36 -5.32
C LEU A 65 4.62 0.48 -4.16
N SER A 66 4.25 1.25 -3.15
CA SER A 66 5.00 1.36 -1.91
C SER A 66 4.10 0.90 -0.77
N GLY A 67 4.60 0.04 0.09
CA GLY A 67 3.83 -0.48 1.21
C GLY A 67 4.60 -0.39 2.50
N TRP A 68 3.91 -0.07 3.57
CA TRP A 68 4.49 -0.03 4.91
C TRP A 68 3.42 -0.16 5.95
N ILE A 69 3.84 -0.38 7.18
CA ILE A 69 2.95 -0.34 8.33
C ILE A 69 3.46 0.71 9.31
N GLN A 70 2.56 1.13 10.19
CA GLN A 70 2.91 2.02 11.28
C GLN A 70 2.28 1.46 12.54
N ILE A 71 3.14 1.14 13.51
CA ILE A 71 2.72 0.59 14.80
C ILE A 71 2.87 1.68 15.83
N GLY A 72 1.84 1.86 16.66
CA GLY A 72 1.85 2.85 17.69
C GLY A 72 0.48 3.46 17.86
N VAL A 73 0.31 4.20 18.94
CA VAL A 73 -0.97 4.81 19.29
C VAL A 73 -0.90 6.31 19.06
N GLY A 74 -1.82 6.79 18.25
CA GLY A 74 -1.94 8.22 17.99
C GLY A 74 -0.74 8.78 17.25
N SER A 75 -0.54 10.09 17.39
CA SER A 75 0.52 10.79 16.68
C SER A 75 1.90 10.61 17.32
N VAL A 76 1.99 9.96 18.46
CA VAL A 76 3.19 10.02 19.30
C VAL A 76 4.17 8.90 19.03
N GLY A 77 3.77 7.80 18.49
CA GLY A 77 4.67 6.65 18.52
C GLY A 77 4.91 5.97 17.21
N GLY A 78 4.13 6.27 16.23
CA GLY A 78 4.15 5.48 15.03
C GLY A 78 5.30 5.82 14.10
N LYS A 79 6.17 4.88 13.85
CA LYS A 79 7.16 4.99 12.79
C LYS A 79 6.78 4.04 11.66
N GLU A 80 7.03 4.46 10.45
CA GLU A 80 6.86 3.59 9.29
C GLU A 80 7.80 2.41 9.39
N GLN A 81 7.29 1.22 9.08
CA GLN A 81 8.10 0.01 9.05
C GLN A 81 7.89 -0.70 7.72
N GLU A 82 8.99 -1.08 7.09
CA GLU A 82 8.94 -1.88 5.88
C GLU A 82 8.40 -3.29 6.16
N LEU A 83 8.05 -4.01 5.12
CA LEU A 83 7.33 -5.28 5.23
C LEU A 83 8.25 -6.48 5.47
N LYS A 84 9.28 -6.27 6.28
CA LYS A 84 10.25 -7.29 6.67
C LYS A 84 10.40 -7.33 8.19
N GLY A 85 10.94 -8.41 8.72
CA GLY A 85 11.22 -8.55 10.14
C GLY A 85 10.08 -9.16 10.92
N PHE A 86 10.31 -9.36 12.21
CA PHE A 86 9.38 -10.09 13.07
C PHE A 86 8.32 -9.21 13.72
N VAL A 87 8.67 -7.95 14.02
CA VAL A 87 7.73 -7.03 14.65
C VAL A 87 6.64 -6.66 13.65
N GLY A 88 5.40 -6.85 14.04
CA GLY A 88 4.28 -6.54 13.16
C GLY A 88 4.13 -7.50 11.98
N MET A 89 4.52 -8.76 12.15
CA MET A 89 4.51 -9.73 11.06
C MET A 89 3.13 -9.91 10.41
N ALA A 90 2.05 -10.00 11.21
CA ALA A 90 0.70 -10.20 10.68
C ALA A 90 0.25 -9.02 9.81
N PRO A 91 0.34 -7.74 10.28
CA PRO A 91 -0.01 -6.61 9.42
C PRO A 91 0.93 -6.48 8.21
N LYS A 92 2.22 -6.79 8.37
CA LYS A 92 3.15 -6.76 7.23
C LYS A 92 2.74 -7.74 6.14
N LYS A 93 2.36 -8.97 6.52
CA LYS A 93 1.86 -9.96 5.57
C LYS A 93 0.57 -9.52 4.90
N SER A 94 -0.31 -8.85 5.64
CA SER A 94 -1.57 -8.35 5.10
C SER A 94 -1.33 -7.31 4.01
N VAL A 95 -0.44 -6.34 4.26
CA VAL A 95 -0.09 -5.33 3.25
C VAL A 95 0.56 -5.99 2.03
N LEU A 96 1.51 -6.89 2.26
CA LEU A 96 2.20 -7.57 1.17
C LEU A 96 1.24 -8.40 0.32
N LYS A 97 0.26 -9.04 0.95
CA LYS A 97 -0.75 -9.80 0.23
C LYS A 97 -1.55 -8.92 -0.72
N THR A 98 -1.98 -7.75 -0.26
CA THR A 98 -2.69 -6.80 -1.11
C THR A 98 -1.79 -6.29 -2.23
N MET A 99 -0.54 -5.95 -1.92
CA MET A 99 0.42 -5.52 -2.96
C MET A 99 0.61 -6.58 -4.04
N LYS A 100 0.65 -7.86 -3.67
CA LYS A 100 0.76 -8.95 -4.65
C LYS A 100 -0.48 -9.09 -5.51
N LYS A 101 -1.66 -8.87 -4.96
CA LYS A 101 -2.89 -8.82 -5.76
C LYS A 101 -2.83 -7.71 -6.80
N LEU A 102 -2.34 -6.53 -6.39
CA LEU A 102 -2.17 -5.41 -7.31
C LEU A 102 -1.12 -5.73 -8.39
N GLN A 103 0.00 -6.32 -7.98
CA GLN A 103 1.03 -6.73 -8.91
C GLN A 103 0.48 -7.69 -9.96
N ASP A 104 -0.29 -8.69 -9.53
CA ASP A 104 -0.87 -9.67 -10.43
C ASP A 104 -1.80 -9.04 -11.46
N ILE A 105 -2.67 -8.14 -11.03
CA ILE A 105 -3.60 -7.51 -11.96
C ILE A 105 -2.88 -6.58 -12.94
N ILE A 106 -1.85 -5.89 -12.49
CA ILE A 106 -1.04 -5.02 -13.35
C ILE A 106 -0.29 -5.86 -14.41
N GLN A 107 0.30 -6.96 -13.98
CA GLN A 107 1.08 -7.83 -14.87
C GLN A 107 0.21 -8.59 -15.88
N ASN A 108 -1.03 -8.86 -15.53
CA ASN A 108 -1.94 -9.66 -16.36
C ASN A 108 -2.90 -8.83 -17.20
N THR A 109 -2.67 -7.54 -17.28
CA THR A 109 -3.54 -6.64 -18.06
C THR A 109 -2.90 -6.21 -19.36
#